data_06ed8f3ebfa2351d4e588e65586694d0
#
_entry.id   06ed8f3ebfa2351d4e588e65586694d0
#
_cell.length_a   1.000
_cell.length_b   1.000
_cell.length_c   1.000
_cell.angle_alpha   90.00
_cell.angle_beta   90.00
_cell.angle_gamma   90.00
#
_symmetry.space_group_name_H-M   'P 1'
#
loop_
_entity.id
_entity.type
_entity.pdbx_description
1 polymer ?
#
loop_
_entity_poly.entity_id
_entity_poly.type
_entity_poly.pdbx_seq_one_letter_code
_entity_poly.pdbx_strand_id
1 'polypeptide(L)'
;MSKPKQKQKARRMLVQALYSWDVGGTDLVNIESEFHSDNDMSKVDVTLFHNILYGVPKNLAEIDGTYEPFLDRENKQLDPVSRAVLRLSSYEMLYTIDVPYKVVINEGVNLAKTYGPTDAYKFINGVLDKVAIEKRAVEVAANRRA
;
A
#
# COMPACT_ATOMS: atom_id res chain seq x y z
N MET A 1 12.94 15.77 -9.96
CA MET A 1 11.58 15.26 -9.72
C MET A 1 11.17 15.56 -8.28
N SER A 2 9.90 15.90 -8.05
CA SER A 2 9.40 16.20 -6.70
C SER A 2 9.31 14.93 -5.84
N LYS A 3 9.45 15.10 -4.51
CA LYS A 3 9.33 13.99 -3.57
C LYS A 3 7.99 13.24 -3.69
N PRO A 4 6.83 13.93 -3.83
CA PRO A 4 5.56 13.21 -4.03
C PRO A 4 5.55 12.32 -5.28
N LYS A 5 6.13 12.78 -6.38
CA LYS A 5 6.21 11.96 -7.61
C LYS A 5 7.12 10.76 -7.46
N GLN A 6 8.23 10.92 -6.72
CA GLN A 6 9.13 9.81 -6.43
C GLN A 6 8.44 8.75 -5.57
N LYS A 7 7.65 9.17 -4.59
CA LYS A 7 6.85 8.26 -3.77
C LYS A 7 5.76 7.55 -4.58
N GLN A 8 5.09 8.27 -5.49
CA GLN A 8 4.08 7.68 -6.36
C GLN A 8 4.67 6.58 -7.24
N LYS A 9 5.87 6.81 -7.78
CA LYS A 9 6.56 5.79 -8.57
C LYS A 9 6.92 4.57 -7.72
N ALA A 10 7.41 4.79 -6.51
CA ALA A 10 7.71 3.69 -5.60
C ALA A 10 6.46 2.86 -5.31
N ARG A 11 5.32 3.51 -5.06
CA ARG A 11 4.07 2.81 -4.79
C ARG A 11 3.59 1.98 -5.98
N ARG A 12 3.71 2.50 -7.20
CA ARG A 12 3.34 1.73 -8.40
C ARG A 12 4.20 0.47 -8.54
N MET A 13 5.50 0.60 -8.29
CA MET A 13 6.40 -0.55 -8.32
C MET A 13 6.08 -1.55 -7.20
N LEU A 14 5.71 -1.04 -6.03
CA LEU A 14 5.37 -1.88 -4.87
C LEU A 14 4.15 -2.76 -5.10
N VAL A 15 3.15 -2.29 -5.85
CA VAL A 15 2.00 -3.13 -6.19
C VAL A 15 2.48 -4.38 -6.95
N GLN A 16 3.34 -4.20 -7.94
CA GLN A 16 3.89 -5.31 -8.72
C GLN A 16 4.81 -6.18 -7.87
N ALA A 17 5.67 -5.56 -7.07
CA ALA A 17 6.62 -6.29 -6.23
C ALA A 17 5.91 -7.14 -5.17
N LEU A 18 4.92 -6.60 -4.50
CA LEU A 18 4.15 -7.32 -3.49
C LEU A 18 3.30 -8.43 -4.13
N TYR A 19 2.80 -8.20 -5.34
CA TYR A 19 2.13 -9.24 -6.10
C TYR A 19 3.07 -10.41 -6.40
N SER A 20 4.28 -10.12 -6.86
CA SER A 20 5.27 -11.16 -7.18
C SER A 20 5.66 -11.97 -5.95
N TRP A 21 5.79 -11.30 -4.80
CA TRP A 21 6.06 -11.98 -3.54
C TRP A 21 4.88 -12.86 -3.11
N ASP A 22 3.66 -12.32 -3.16
CA ASP A 22 2.46 -12.99 -2.66
C ASP A 22 2.04 -14.17 -3.53
N VAL A 23 1.94 -13.95 -4.83
CA VAL A 23 1.42 -14.95 -5.78
C VAL A 23 2.54 -15.78 -6.38
N GLY A 24 3.65 -15.14 -6.74
CA GLY A 24 4.75 -15.79 -7.42
C GLY A 24 5.72 -16.52 -6.51
N GLY A 25 5.68 -16.24 -5.21
CA GLY A 25 6.62 -16.83 -4.26
C GLY A 25 8.07 -16.40 -4.45
N THR A 26 8.30 -15.34 -5.22
CA THR A 26 9.65 -14.82 -5.49
C THR A 26 10.22 -14.19 -4.21
N ASP A 27 11.48 -14.47 -3.90
CA ASP A 27 12.08 -13.92 -2.69
C ASP A 27 12.36 -12.41 -2.83
N LEU A 28 12.39 -11.73 -1.69
CA LEU A 28 12.48 -10.27 -1.65
C LEU A 28 13.77 -9.72 -2.24
N VAL A 29 14.89 -10.41 -2.03
CA VAL A 29 16.20 -9.98 -2.54
C VAL A 29 16.18 -9.99 -4.07
N ASN A 30 15.63 -11.05 -4.67
CA ASN A 30 15.52 -11.15 -6.12
C ASN A 30 14.56 -10.13 -6.69
N ILE A 31 13.42 -9.89 -6.02
CA ILE A 31 12.46 -8.85 -6.45
C ILE A 31 13.16 -7.49 -6.48
N GLU A 32 13.81 -7.13 -5.39
CA GLU A 32 14.49 -5.83 -5.28
C GLU A 32 15.58 -5.68 -6.36
N SER A 33 16.39 -6.72 -6.53
CA SER A 33 17.46 -6.74 -7.52
C SER A 33 16.93 -6.56 -8.94
N GLU A 34 15.85 -7.25 -9.29
CA GLU A 34 15.21 -7.14 -10.61
C GLU A 34 14.68 -5.74 -10.86
N PHE A 35 14.02 -5.12 -9.88
CA PHE A 35 13.53 -3.75 -10.04
C PHE A 35 14.65 -2.75 -10.26
N HIS A 36 15.77 -2.89 -9.55
CA HIS A 36 16.95 -2.04 -9.75
C HIS A 36 17.59 -2.25 -11.11
N SER A 37 17.57 -3.48 -11.64
CA SER A 37 18.13 -3.78 -12.97
C SER A 37 17.24 -3.29 -14.11
N ASP A 38 15.91 -3.39 -13.93
CA ASP A 38 14.95 -3.16 -15.02
C ASP A 38 14.43 -1.73 -15.09
N ASN A 39 14.70 -0.90 -14.07
CA ASN A 39 14.15 0.45 -13.98
C ASN A 39 15.22 1.47 -13.63
N ASP A 40 14.98 2.71 -14.06
CA ASP A 40 15.77 3.85 -13.63
C ASP A 40 15.29 4.26 -12.22
N MET A 41 16.01 3.83 -11.20
CA MET A 41 15.65 4.09 -9.82
C MET A 41 16.00 5.51 -9.35
N SER A 42 16.68 6.31 -10.17
CA SER A 42 17.04 7.69 -9.79
C SER A 42 15.83 8.59 -9.57
N LYS A 43 14.68 8.22 -10.14
CA LYS A 43 13.42 8.97 -10.03
C LYS A 43 12.41 8.31 -9.09
N VAL A 44 12.88 7.38 -8.28
CA VAL A 44 12.05 6.59 -7.36
C VAL A 44 12.52 6.85 -5.94
N ASP A 45 11.58 6.92 -5.00
CA ASP A 45 11.92 6.92 -3.57
C ASP A 45 12.33 5.49 -3.19
N VAL A 46 13.63 5.19 -3.33
CA VAL A 46 14.15 3.85 -3.11
C VAL A 46 14.07 3.42 -1.66
N THR A 47 14.16 4.37 -0.73
CA THR A 47 14.02 4.07 0.69
C THR A 47 12.60 3.61 1.00
N LEU A 48 11.60 4.31 0.50
CA LEU A 48 10.21 3.91 0.65
C LEU A 48 9.96 2.53 0.03
N PHE A 49 10.46 2.32 -1.19
CA PHE A 49 10.33 1.04 -1.89
C PHE A 49 10.90 -0.11 -1.05
N HIS A 50 12.15 0.05 -0.60
CA HIS A 50 12.82 -0.98 0.20
C HIS A 50 12.08 -1.25 1.52
N ASN A 51 11.74 -0.20 2.25
CA ASN A 51 11.13 -0.33 3.57
C ASN A 51 9.77 -1.02 3.52
N ILE A 52 8.95 -0.71 2.52
CA ILE A 52 7.63 -1.35 2.41
C ILE A 52 7.75 -2.77 1.87
N LEU A 53 8.63 -2.99 0.88
CA LEU A 53 8.84 -4.33 0.32
C LEU A 53 9.23 -5.35 1.41
N TYR A 54 10.14 -4.97 2.31
CA TYR A 54 10.56 -5.84 3.41
C TYR A 54 9.62 -5.74 4.61
N GLY A 55 9.07 -4.56 4.85
CA GLY A 55 8.22 -4.31 6.02
C GLY A 55 6.89 -5.03 5.99
N VAL A 56 6.27 -5.16 4.80
CA VAL A 56 4.98 -5.87 4.68
C VAL A 56 5.13 -7.35 5.05
N PRO A 57 6.06 -8.11 4.45
CA PRO A 57 6.23 -9.52 4.86
C PRO A 57 6.68 -9.68 6.31
N LYS A 58 7.55 -8.81 6.79
CA LYS A 58 8.07 -8.88 8.16
C LYS A 58 6.97 -8.68 9.20
N ASN A 59 6.00 -7.83 8.92
CA ASN A 59 4.92 -7.47 9.84
C ASN A 59 3.56 -7.92 9.32
N LEU A 60 3.52 -9.01 8.57
CA LEU A 60 2.34 -9.43 7.80
C LEU A 60 1.09 -9.62 8.66
N ALA A 61 1.23 -10.25 9.83
CA ALA A 61 0.08 -10.48 10.72
C ALA A 61 -0.53 -9.17 11.19
N GLU A 62 0.30 -8.20 11.57
CA GLU A 62 -0.18 -6.89 12.01
C GLU A 62 -0.81 -6.12 10.85
N ILE A 63 -0.16 -6.15 9.68
CA ILE A 63 -0.65 -5.40 8.52
C ILE A 63 -1.96 -5.98 8.02
N ASP A 64 -2.05 -7.29 7.85
CA ASP A 64 -3.30 -7.94 7.44
C ASP A 64 -4.39 -7.73 8.49
N GLY A 65 -4.05 -7.83 9.78
CA GLY A 65 -4.97 -7.57 10.88
C GLY A 65 -5.50 -6.15 10.94
N THR A 66 -4.81 -5.21 10.29
CA THR A 66 -5.22 -3.80 10.24
C THR A 66 -6.44 -3.59 9.35
N TYR A 67 -6.53 -4.27 8.21
CA TYR A 67 -7.66 -4.07 7.30
C TYR A 67 -8.67 -5.22 7.30
N GLU A 68 -8.27 -6.42 7.72
CA GLU A 68 -9.14 -7.60 7.69
C GLU A 68 -10.48 -7.40 8.41
N PRO A 69 -10.56 -6.71 9.57
CA PRO A 69 -11.85 -6.51 10.24
C PRO A 69 -12.88 -5.77 9.41
N PHE A 70 -12.45 -5.04 8.39
CA PHE A 70 -13.32 -4.20 7.57
C PHE A 70 -13.66 -4.83 6.22
N LEU A 71 -13.20 -6.07 5.97
CA LEU A 71 -13.50 -6.78 4.75
C LEU A 71 -14.89 -7.43 4.83
N ASP A 72 -15.54 -7.56 3.68
CA ASP A 72 -16.80 -8.31 3.53
C ASP A 72 -16.55 -9.78 3.14
N ARG A 73 -15.29 -10.19 3.08
CA ARG A 73 -14.85 -11.53 2.69
C ARG A 73 -13.51 -11.84 3.36
N GLU A 74 -13.06 -13.09 3.27
CA GLU A 74 -11.75 -13.45 3.79
C GLU A 74 -10.62 -12.83 2.96
N ASN A 75 -9.50 -12.52 3.60
CA ASN A 75 -8.33 -11.93 2.94
C ASN A 75 -7.84 -12.80 1.75
N LYS A 76 -7.86 -14.11 1.91
CA LYS A 76 -7.45 -15.04 0.84
C LYS A 76 -8.38 -15.01 -0.38
N GLN A 77 -9.59 -14.48 -0.24
CA GLN A 77 -10.58 -14.37 -1.32
C GLN A 77 -10.46 -13.06 -2.09
N LEU A 78 -9.62 -12.13 -1.63
CA LEU A 78 -9.35 -10.90 -2.36
C LEU A 78 -8.55 -11.22 -3.62
N ASP A 79 -8.79 -10.45 -4.69
CA ASP A 79 -7.86 -10.49 -5.80
C ASP A 79 -6.48 -10.02 -5.34
N PRO A 80 -5.40 -10.58 -5.88
CA PRO A 80 -4.04 -10.27 -5.37
C PRO A 80 -3.62 -8.81 -5.53
N VAL A 81 -4.16 -8.08 -6.52
CA VAL A 81 -3.85 -6.66 -6.69
C VAL A 81 -4.47 -5.85 -5.56
N SER A 82 -5.75 -6.07 -5.25
CA SER A 82 -6.42 -5.40 -4.14
C SER A 82 -5.72 -5.70 -2.82
N ARG A 83 -5.30 -6.94 -2.62
CA ARG A 83 -4.55 -7.33 -1.43
C ARG A 83 -3.22 -6.59 -1.33
N ALA A 84 -2.48 -6.47 -2.45
CA ALA A 84 -1.23 -5.71 -2.48
C ALA A 84 -1.46 -4.25 -2.12
N VAL A 85 -2.51 -3.62 -2.67
CA VAL A 85 -2.85 -2.23 -2.37
C VAL A 85 -3.22 -2.05 -0.89
N LEU A 86 -4.04 -2.94 -0.34
CA LEU A 86 -4.44 -2.86 1.06
C LEU A 86 -3.25 -3.05 2.00
N ARG A 87 -2.34 -3.96 1.68
CA ARG A 87 -1.12 -4.18 2.46
C ARG A 87 -0.19 -2.97 2.43
N LEU A 88 0.04 -2.41 1.25
CA LEU A 88 0.84 -1.21 1.06
C LEU A 88 0.25 -0.03 1.84
N SER A 89 -1.03 0.23 1.67
CA SER A 89 -1.70 1.36 2.31
C SER A 89 -1.78 1.20 3.82
N SER A 90 -2.04 -0.01 4.30
CA SER A 90 -2.04 -0.30 5.75
C SER A 90 -0.66 -0.10 6.36
N TYR A 91 0.40 -0.49 5.66
CA TYR A 91 1.76 -0.20 6.11
C TYR A 91 1.96 1.30 6.29
N GLU A 92 1.56 2.10 5.29
CA GLU A 92 1.72 3.55 5.38
C GLU A 92 0.88 4.16 6.51
N MET A 93 -0.34 3.65 6.75
CA MET A 93 -1.15 4.10 7.88
C MET A 93 -0.46 3.87 9.22
N LEU A 94 0.22 2.73 9.37
CA LEU A 94 0.86 2.33 10.62
C LEU A 94 2.25 2.96 10.82
N TYR A 95 3.04 3.04 9.77
CA TYR A 95 4.49 3.28 9.90
C TYR A 95 4.98 4.55 9.21
N THR A 96 4.21 5.17 8.33
CA THR A 96 4.61 6.37 7.60
C THR A 96 3.73 7.54 8.02
N ILE A 97 3.83 7.89 9.30
CA ILE A 97 2.90 8.82 9.93
C ILE A 97 3.03 10.26 9.40
N ASP A 98 4.15 10.60 8.79
CA ASP A 98 4.36 11.89 8.14
C ASP A 98 3.59 12.04 6.83
N VAL A 99 3.11 10.93 6.24
CA VAL A 99 2.21 10.99 5.08
C VAL A 99 0.79 11.15 5.61
N PRO A 100 0.07 12.22 5.24
CA PRO A 100 -1.31 12.41 5.70
C PRO A 100 -2.22 11.25 5.30
N TYR A 101 -3.17 10.90 6.18
CA TYR A 101 -4.04 9.74 5.92
C TYR A 101 -4.85 9.89 4.62
N LYS A 102 -5.25 11.12 4.28
CA LYS A 102 -5.98 11.36 3.03
C LYS A 102 -5.12 11.06 1.80
N VAL A 103 -3.83 11.33 1.88
CA VAL A 103 -2.88 11.00 0.81
C VAL A 103 -2.75 9.48 0.69
N VAL A 104 -2.63 8.77 1.82
CA VAL A 104 -2.56 7.31 1.81
C VAL A 104 -3.79 6.71 1.12
N ILE A 105 -4.98 7.19 1.48
CA ILE A 105 -6.24 6.70 0.89
C ILE A 105 -6.28 7.01 -0.61
N ASN A 106 -6.02 8.26 -1.00
CA ASN A 106 -6.09 8.68 -2.40
C ASN A 106 -5.10 7.91 -3.27
N GLU A 107 -3.89 7.68 -2.80
CA GLU A 107 -2.89 6.92 -3.54
C GLU A 107 -3.32 5.45 -3.67
N GLY A 108 -3.86 4.85 -2.62
CA GLY A 108 -4.39 3.48 -2.67
C GLY A 108 -5.54 3.34 -3.67
N VAL A 109 -6.47 4.30 -3.64
CA VAL A 109 -7.60 4.34 -4.59
C VAL A 109 -7.11 4.45 -6.02
N ASN A 110 -6.14 5.33 -6.27
CA ASN A 110 -5.58 5.52 -7.62
C ASN A 110 -4.86 4.26 -8.12
N LEU A 111 -4.13 3.57 -7.26
CA LEU A 111 -3.49 2.30 -7.59
C LEU A 111 -4.53 1.24 -7.96
N ALA A 112 -5.63 1.17 -7.21
CA ALA A 112 -6.70 0.24 -7.49
C ALA A 112 -7.39 0.55 -8.83
N LYS A 113 -7.58 1.82 -9.15
CA LYS A 113 -8.13 2.23 -10.46
C LYS A 113 -7.22 1.84 -11.61
N THR A 114 -5.91 1.93 -11.42
CA THR A 114 -4.93 1.66 -12.46
C THR A 114 -4.72 0.17 -12.69
N TYR A 115 -4.61 -0.61 -11.60
CA TYR A 115 -4.16 -2.00 -11.68
C TYR A 115 -5.19 -3.02 -11.24
N GLY A 116 -6.21 -2.61 -10.49
CA GLY A 116 -7.19 -3.52 -9.93
C GLY A 116 -8.38 -3.81 -10.85
N PRO A 117 -9.22 -4.76 -10.47
CA PRO A 117 -10.47 -5.02 -11.18
C PRO A 117 -11.41 -3.83 -11.17
N THR A 118 -12.37 -3.83 -12.09
CA THR A 118 -13.41 -2.80 -12.17
C THR A 118 -14.10 -2.63 -10.81
N ASP A 119 -14.21 -1.38 -10.36
CA ASP A 119 -14.88 -0.99 -9.12
C ASP A 119 -14.17 -1.43 -7.82
N ALA A 120 -13.01 -2.11 -7.89
CA ALA A 120 -12.25 -2.45 -6.69
C ALA A 120 -11.89 -1.20 -5.88
N TYR A 121 -11.65 -0.07 -6.56
CA TYR A 121 -11.28 1.17 -5.88
C TYR A 121 -12.34 1.66 -4.88
N LYS A 122 -13.63 1.40 -5.16
CA LYS A 122 -14.72 1.78 -4.25
C LYS A 122 -14.65 1.00 -2.95
N PHE A 123 -14.42 -0.29 -3.07
CA PHE A 123 -14.27 -1.19 -1.94
C PHE A 123 -13.02 -0.80 -1.11
N ILE A 124 -11.90 -0.57 -1.78
CA ILE A 124 -10.64 -0.19 -1.13
C ILE A 124 -10.80 1.15 -0.41
N ASN A 125 -11.46 2.13 -1.02
CA ASN A 125 -11.73 3.42 -0.38
C ASN A 125 -12.50 3.24 0.93
N GLY A 126 -13.56 2.42 0.91
CA GLY A 126 -14.36 2.15 2.10
C GLY A 126 -13.56 1.47 3.21
N VAL A 127 -12.73 0.50 2.86
CA VAL A 127 -11.88 -0.19 3.84
C VAL A 127 -10.85 0.76 4.44
N LEU A 128 -10.17 1.54 3.59
CA LEU A 128 -9.12 2.45 4.06
C LEU A 128 -9.67 3.60 4.90
N ASP A 129 -10.89 4.08 4.62
CA ASP A 129 -11.55 5.08 5.47
C ASP A 129 -11.68 4.55 6.90
N LYS A 130 -12.10 3.29 7.06
CA LYS A 130 -12.27 2.67 8.37
C LYS A 130 -10.93 2.41 9.05
N VAL A 131 -9.92 2.00 8.29
CA VAL A 131 -8.56 1.84 8.82
C VAL A 131 -8.04 3.18 9.37
N ALA A 132 -8.24 4.28 8.62
CA ALA A 132 -7.80 5.60 9.05
C ALA A 132 -8.48 6.04 10.34
N ILE A 133 -9.79 5.83 10.48
CA ILE A 133 -10.53 6.17 11.69
C ILE A 133 -9.93 5.47 12.91
N GLU A 134 -9.51 4.22 12.75
CA GLU A 134 -8.93 3.44 13.85
C GLU A 134 -7.45 3.79 14.10
N LYS A 135 -6.63 3.85 13.04
CA LYS A 135 -5.17 3.97 13.17
C LYS A 135 -4.65 5.40 13.11
N ARG A 136 -5.45 6.32 12.62
CA ARG A 136 -5.13 7.76 12.53
C ARG A 136 -6.22 8.59 13.19
N ALA A 137 -6.76 8.11 14.32
CA ALA A 137 -7.94 8.68 14.98
C ALA A 137 -7.79 10.18 15.30
N VAL A 138 -6.63 10.58 15.82
CA VAL A 138 -6.36 11.98 16.19
C VAL A 138 -6.33 12.86 14.95
N GLU A 139 -5.65 12.41 13.92
CA GLU A 139 -5.53 13.14 12.64
C GLU A 139 -6.90 13.28 11.96
N VAL A 140 -7.68 12.19 11.91
CA VAL A 140 -9.03 12.21 11.33
C VAL A 140 -9.94 13.16 12.08
N ALA A 141 -9.91 13.13 13.40
CA ALA A 141 -10.72 14.03 14.22
C ALA A 141 -10.35 15.50 13.99
N ALA A 142 -9.06 15.81 13.93
CA ALA A 142 -8.59 17.18 13.66
C ALA A 142 -9.05 17.66 12.29
N ASN A 143 -9.01 16.78 11.27
CA ASN A 143 -9.43 17.11 9.92
C ASN A 143 -10.94 17.41 9.83
N ARG A 144 -11.74 16.65 10.56
CA ARG A 144 -13.20 16.85 10.58
C ARG A 144 -13.62 18.15 11.29
N ARG A 145 -12.78 18.69 12.17
CA ARG A 145 -13.02 19.96 12.86
C ARG A 145 -12.65 21.19 12.04
N ALA A 146 -11.81 21.01 11.01
CA ALA A 146 -11.30 22.08 10.17
C ALA A 146 -12.37 22.64 9.24
#